data_d573bf8005aa85cac8c2dce45ab56ea9
#
_entry.id   d573bf8005aa85cac8c2dce45ab56ea9
#
_cell.length_a   1.000
_cell.length_b   1.000
_cell.length_c   1.000
_cell.angle_alpha   90.00
_cell.angle_beta   90.00
_cell.angle_gamma   90.00
#
_symmetry.space_group_name_H-M   'P 1'
#
loop_
_entity.id
_entity.type
_entity.pdbx_description
1 polymer ?
#
loop_
_entity_poly.entity_id
_entity_poly.type
_entity_poly.pdbx_seq_one_letter_code
_entity_poly.pdbx_strand_id
1 'polypeptide(L)'
;MVMEAKKVYSPYELAPSVPIHPGEMLKDELQARGLSQRRFASIIGVSYSVLNEILNGKRPVTTEYALKIEAATGIPAYMWLNMQSAYNMQTARRDSRLAAVLEQIRKVAAVL
;
A
#
# COMPACT_ATOMS: atom_id res chain seq x y z
N MET A 1 24.67 4.46 26.46
CA MET A 1 24.39 4.06 25.37
C MET A 1 24.15 5.09 24.44
N VAL A 2 24.50 4.92 23.36
CA VAL A 2 24.37 5.82 22.45
C VAL A 2 23.22 5.83 21.73
N MET A 3 22.67 6.79 21.37
CA MET A 3 21.66 6.80 20.67
C MET A 3 21.97 7.15 19.42
N GLU A 4 21.97 6.46 18.57
CA GLU A 4 22.16 6.70 17.29
C GLU A 4 21.33 7.67 16.90
N ALA A 5 20.63 7.83 17.30
CA ALA A 5 19.84 8.63 17.11
C ALA A 5 19.69 9.60 16.27
N LYS A 6 19.55 10.25 16.06
CA LYS A 6 19.48 11.18 15.27
C LYS A 6 19.83 11.03 13.93
N LYS A 7 19.96 9.90 13.41
CA LYS A 7 20.20 9.70 12.06
C LYS A 7 18.99 10.16 11.36
N VAL A 8 19.07 11.06 10.42
CA VAL A 8 17.97 11.54 9.65
C VAL A 8 17.93 10.79 8.34
N TYR A 9 16.85 10.07 8.05
CA TYR A 9 16.72 9.34 6.82
C TYR A 9 15.80 10.10 5.90
N SER A 10 16.07 10.09 4.62
CA SER A 10 15.13 10.59 3.64
C SER A 10 14.00 9.58 3.52
N PRO A 11 12.84 9.99 3.05
CA PRO A 11 11.75 9.05 2.81
C PRO A 11 12.12 7.92 1.87
N TYR A 12 13.06 8.18 0.95
CA TYR A 12 13.47 7.15 0.04
C TYR A 12 14.32 6.07 0.73
N GLU A 13 15.10 6.46 1.71
CA GLU A 13 15.92 5.49 2.42
C GLU A 13 15.10 4.58 3.29
N LEU A 14 13.94 5.04 3.75
CA LEU A 14 13.09 4.23 4.59
C LEU A 14 12.13 3.37 3.80
N ALA A 15 12.04 3.61 2.50
CA ALA A 15 11.13 2.84 1.66
C ALA A 15 11.77 1.47 1.33
N PRO A 16 10.97 0.41 1.25
CA PRO A 16 11.49 -0.88 0.85
C PRO A 16 11.99 -0.81 -0.59
N SER A 17 12.95 -1.66 -0.95
CA SER A 17 13.48 -1.67 -2.31
C SER A 17 12.43 -2.10 -3.33
N VAL A 18 11.44 -2.87 -2.91
CA VAL A 18 10.34 -3.29 -3.79
C VAL A 18 9.05 -2.86 -3.11
N PRO A 19 8.16 -2.15 -3.82
CA PRO A 19 6.91 -1.73 -3.23
C PRO A 19 6.08 -2.94 -2.80
N ILE A 20 5.47 -2.86 -1.62
CA ILE A 20 4.65 -3.93 -1.10
C ILE A 20 3.20 -3.48 -1.11
N HIS A 21 2.38 -4.19 -1.86
CA HIS A 21 0.96 -3.89 -1.96
C HIS A 21 0.25 -4.39 -0.69
N PRO A 22 -0.73 -3.64 -0.16
CA PRO A 22 -1.47 -4.07 1.03
C PRO A 22 -2.16 -5.43 0.87
N GLY A 23 -2.43 -5.84 -0.37
CA GLY A 23 -2.97 -7.16 -0.65
C GLY A 23 -2.09 -8.30 -0.16
N GLU A 24 -0.76 -8.10 -0.16
CA GLU A 24 0.14 -9.14 0.34
C GLU A 24 -0.03 -9.30 1.84
N MET A 25 -0.18 -8.18 2.56
CA MET A 25 -0.39 -8.25 4.00
C MET A 25 -1.74 -8.87 4.32
N LEU A 26 -2.77 -8.56 3.53
CA LEU A 26 -4.07 -9.16 3.73
C LEU A 26 -4.00 -10.67 3.48
N LYS A 27 -3.26 -11.09 2.46
CA LYS A 27 -3.10 -12.52 2.16
C LYS A 27 -2.48 -13.23 3.36
N ASP A 28 -1.44 -12.64 3.95
CA ASP A 28 -0.79 -13.23 5.12
C ASP A 28 -1.75 -13.28 6.31
N GLU A 29 -2.56 -12.24 6.47
CA GLU A 29 -3.52 -12.18 7.56
C GLU A 29 -4.58 -13.27 7.43
N LEU A 30 -5.09 -13.50 6.22
CA LEU A 30 -6.06 -14.55 5.97
C LEU A 30 -5.46 -15.93 6.25
N GLN A 31 -4.22 -16.12 5.85
CA GLN A 31 -3.55 -17.38 6.08
C GLN A 31 -3.37 -17.62 7.58
N ALA A 32 -2.93 -16.58 8.30
CA ALA A 32 -2.75 -16.69 9.75
C ALA A 32 -4.06 -17.00 10.49
N ARG A 33 -5.17 -16.54 9.94
CA ARG A 33 -6.48 -16.78 10.55
C ARG A 33 -7.14 -18.06 10.07
N GLY A 34 -6.53 -18.77 9.14
CA GLY A 34 -7.12 -19.98 8.56
C GLY A 34 -8.33 -19.69 7.70
N LEU A 35 -8.43 -18.49 7.10
CA LEU A 35 -9.56 -18.12 6.28
C LEU A 35 -9.22 -18.27 4.81
N SER A 36 -10.10 -18.93 4.06
CA SER A 36 -9.93 -19.03 2.62
C SER A 36 -10.34 -17.72 1.95
N GLN A 37 -9.83 -17.47 0.75
CA GLN A 37 -10.21 -16.29 -0.01
C GLN A 37 -11.71 -16.29 -0.29
N ARG A 38 -12.29 -17.45 -0.62
CA ARG A 38 -13.71 -17.53 -0.90
C ARG A 38 -14.54 -17.16 0.31
N ARG A 39 -14.14 -17.66 1.47
CA ARG A 39 -14.87 -17.37 2.70
C ARG A 39 -14.77 -15.89 3.04
N PHE A 40 -13.59 -15.32 2.94
CA PHE A 40 -13.39 -13.92 3.25
C PHE A 40 -14.16 -13.01 2.28
N ALA A 41 -14.15 -13.33 0.99
CA ALA A 41 -14.91 -12.58 -0.01
C ALA A 41 -16.39 -12.58 0.36
N SER A 42 -16.91 -13.73 0.79
CA SER A 42 -18.30 -13.83 1.21
C SER A 42 -18.55 -12.96 2.46
N ILE A 43 -17.65 -12.97 3.42
CA ILE A 43 -17.81 -12.22 4.66
C ILE A 43 -17.88 -10.71 4.37
N ILE A 44 -17.00 -10.21 3.52
CA ILE A 44 -16.95 -8.76 3.26
C ILE A 44 -17.84 -8.33 2.10
N GLY A 45 -18.53 -9.29 1.47
CA GLY A 45 -19.50 -8.96 0.44
C GLY A 45 -18.90 -8.49 -0.87
N VAL A 46 -17.74 -9.03 -1.26
CA VAL A 46 -17.15 -8.75 -2.58
C VAL A 46 -17.04 -10.06 -3.33
N SER A 47 -16.90 -9.98 -4.65
CA SER A 47 -16.74 -11.20 -5.45
C SER A 47 -15.36 -11.80 -5.19
N TYR A 48 -15.26 -13.11 -5.37
CA TYR A 48 -13.97 -13.80 -5.27
C TYR A 48 -12.95 -13.20 -6.23
N SER A 49 -13.39 -12.84 -7.44
CA SER A 49 -12.53 -12.29 -8.45
C SER A 49 -11.94 -10.95 -8.01
N VAL A 50 -12.75 -10.08 -7.43
CA VAL A 50 -12.30 -8.78 -6.93
C VAL A 50 -11.31 -8.96 -5.78
N LEU A 51 -11.63 -9.83 -4.83
CA LEU A 51 -10.71 -10.09 -3.71
C LEU A 51 -9.40 -10.67 -4.21
N ASN A 52 -9.46 -11.61 -5.15
CA ASN A 52 -8.27 -12.21 -5.72
C ASN A 52 -7.36 -11.18 -6.36
N GLU A 53 -7.94 -10.21 -7.07
CA GLU A 53 -7.17 -9.13 -7.67
C GLU A 53 -6.52 -8.23 -6.63
N ILE A 54 -7.23 -7.94 -5.54
CA ILE A 54 -6.67 -7.16 -4.43
C ILE A 54 -5.48 -7.90 -3.82
N LEU A 55 -5.66 -9.19 -3.53
CA LEU A 55 -4.62 -9.99 -2.89
C LEU A 55 -3.38 -10.15 -3.76
N ASN A 56 -3.55 -10.07 -5.06
CA ASN A 56 -2.43 -10.19 -5.99
C ASN A 56 -1.90 -8.85 -6.49
N GLY A 57 -2.33 -7.75 -5.85
CA GLY A 57 -1.79 -6.43 -6.18
C GLY A 57 -2.29 -5.84 -7.48
N LYS A 58 -3.33 -6.44 -8.08
CA LYS A 58 -3.84 -5.95 -9.35
C LYS A 58 -4.96 -4.95 -9.20
N ARG A 59 -5.45 -4.75 -8.01
CA ARG A 59 -6.52 -3.81 -7.73
C ARG A 59 -6.21 -3.11 -6.41
N PRO A 60 -6.39 -1.80 -6.32
CA PRO A 60 -6.07 -1.08 -5.09
C PRO A 60 -7.09 -1.34 -3.99
N VAL A 61 -6.66 -1.18 -2.75
CA VAL A 61 -7.55 -1.16 -1.61
C VAL A 61 -8.12 0.25 -1.53
N THR A 62 -9.40 0.38 -1.85
CA THR A 62 -10.11 1.66 -1.78
C THR A 62 -10.59 1.90 -0.35
N THR A 63 -11.12 3.09 -0.08
CA THR A 63 -11.70 3.41 1.22
C THR A 63 -12.80 2.40 1.60
N GLU A 64 -13.65 2.07 0.64
CA GLU A 64 -14.73 1.12 0.91
C GLU A 64 -14.16 -0.25 1.28
N TYR A 65 -13.19 -0.75 0.52
CA TYR A 65 -12.58 -2.04 0.82
C TYR A 65 -11.85 -2.01 2.16
N ALA A 66 -11.16 -0.91 2.46
CA ALA A 66 -10.45 -0.78 3.73
C ALA A 66 -11.41 -0.86 4.92
N LEU A 67 -12.58 -0.23 4.81
CA LEU A 67 -13.59 -0.29 5.87
C LEU A 67 -14.19 -1.68 6.01
N LYS A 68 -14.41 -2.37 4.90
CA LYS A 68 -14.90 -3.75 4.92
C LYS A 68 -13.88 -4.69 5.56
N ILE A 69 -12.61 -4.50 5.24
CA ILE A 69 -11.54 -5.30 5.82
C ILE A 69 -11.43 -5.01 7.32
N GLU A 70 -11.53 -3.75 7.71
CA GLU A 70 -11.51 -3.38 9.13
C GLU A 70 -12.65 -4.05 9.87
N ALA A 71 -13.84 -4.02 9.31
CA ALA A 71 -15.00 -4.62 9.96
C ALA A 71 -14.81 -6.11 10.18
N ALA A 72 -14.15 -6.79 9.26
CA ALA A 72 -13.94 -8.23 9.34
C ALA A 72 -12.72 -8.62 10.18
N THR A 73 -11.68 -7.81 10.20
CA THR A 73 -10.41 -8.19 10.82
C THR A 73 -10.10 -7.43 12.10
N GLY A 74 -10.71 -6.27 12.30
CA GLY A 74 -10.36 -5.38 13.39
C GLY A 74 -9.12 -4.55 13.12
N ILE A 75 -8.46 -4.74 11.99
CA ILE A 75 -7.29 -3.95 11.63
C ILE A 75 -7.79 -2.62 11.04
N PRO A 76 -7.39 -1.48 11.61
CA PRO A 76 -7.96 -0.20 11.21
C PRO A 76 -7.85 0.12 9.73
N ALA A 77 -8.90 0.68 9.17
CA ALA A 77 -8.95 1.03 7.75
C ALA A 77 -7.80 1.95 7.34
N TYR A 78 -7.41 2.89 8.23
CA TYR A 78 -6.33 3.81 7.89
C TYR A 78 -5.01 3.09 7.65
N MET A 79 -4.78 1.95 8.29
CA MET A 79 -3.56 1.20 8.06
C MET A 79 -3.52 0.64 6.64
N TRP A 80 -4.64 0.11 6.16
CA TRP A 80 -4.73 -0.42 4.81
C TRP A 80 -4.56 0.70 3.77
N LEU A 81 -5.18 1.86 4.05
CA LEU A 81 -5.09 3.01 3.14
C LEU A 81 -3.69 3.61 3.14
N ASN A 82 -3.02 3.65 4.29
CA ASN A 82 -1.64 4.14 4.35
C ASN A 82 -0.70 3.23 3.57
N MET A 83 -0.89 1.92 3.65
CA MET A 83 -0.09 0.98 2.88
C MET A 83 -0.33 1.15 1.38
N GLN A 84 -1.60 1.35 0.99
CA GLN A 84 -1.92 1.56 -0.42
C GLN A 84 -1.29 2.86 -0.93
N SER A 85 -1.36 3.92 -0.14
CA SER A 85 -0.79 5.20 -0.51
C SER A 85 0.73 5.10 -0.65
N ALA A 86 1.39 4.42 0.28
CA ALA A 86 2.82 4.21 0.22
C ALA A 86 3.21 3.40 -1.02
N TYR A 87 2.44 2.37 -1.32
CA TYR A 87 2.67 1.56 -2.52
C TYR A 87 2.53 2.41 -3.78
N ASN A 88 1.48 3.22 -3.85
CA ASN A 88 1.23 4.07 -5.00
C ASN A 88 2.37 5.09 -5.19
N MET A 89 2.84 5.66 -4.10
CA MET A 89 3.92 6.64 -4.14
C MET A 89 5.22 6.00 -4.63
N GLN A 90 5.56 4.83 -4.09
CA GLN A 90 6.79 4.15 -4.49
C GLN A 90 6.73 3.71 -5.95
N THR A 91 5.57 3.23 -6.39
CA THR A 91 5.39 2.80 -7.77
C THR A 91 5.50 4.00 -8.72
N ALA A 92 4.85 5.12 -8.37
CA ALA A 92 4.89 6.32 -9.20
C ALA A 92 6.32 6.87 -9.30
N ARG A 93 7.07 6.83 -8.21
CA ARG A 93 8.45 7.32 -8.22
C ARG A 93 9.39 6.48 -9.05
N ARG A 94 8.99 5.25 -9.35
CA ARG A 94 9.81 4.39 -10.21
C ARG A 94 9.47 4.56 -11.68
N ASP A 95 8.43 5.33 -12.00
CA ASP A 95 8.06 5.58 -13.37
C ASP A 95 9.02 6.63 -13.95
N SER A 96 9.84 6.24 -14.88
CA SER A 96 10.87 7.12 -15.45
C SER A 96 10.26 8.29 -16.21
N ARG A 97 9.10 8.10 -16.81
CA ARG A 97 8.44 9.19 -17.53
C ARG A 97 7.96 10.25 -16.55
N LEU A 98 7.37 9.84 -15.45
CA LEU A 98 6.94 10.78 -14.42
C LEU A 98 8.15 11.45 -13.76
N ALA A 99 9.22 10.70 -13.52
CA ALA A 99 10.43 11.27 -12.94
C ALA A 99 10.99 12.42 -13.78
N ALA A 100 10.96 12.27 -15.10
CA ALA A 100 11.41 13.32 -16.01
C ALA A 100 10.51 14.56 -15.91
N VAL A 101 9.19 14.36 -15.81
CA VAL A 101 8.25 15.46 -15.65
C VAL A 101 8.50 16.19 -14.33
N LEU A 102 8.71 15.46 -13.26
CA LEU A 102 8.95 16.05 -11.94
C LEU A 102 10.25 16.86 -11.93
N GLU A 103 11.27 16.37 -12.62
CA GLU A 103 12.52 17.10 -12.73
C GLU A 103 12.33 18.42 -13.46
N GLN A 104 11.54 18.42 -14.53
CA GLN A 104 11.25 19.64 -15.27
C GLN A 104 10.46 20.63 -14.41
N ILE A 105 9.51 20.14 -13.63
CA ILE A 105 8.76 20.98 -12.69
C ILE A 105 9.71 21.64 -11.70
N ARG A 106 10.65 20.88 -11.15
CA ARG A 106 11.60 21.43 -10.18
C ARG A 106 12.45 22.53 -10.79
N LYS A 107 12.87 22.37 -12.05
CA LYS A 107 13.67 23.38 -12.72
C LYS A 107 12.89 24.67 -12.93
N VAL A 108 11.64 24.56 -13.32
CA VAL A 108 10.80 25.74 -13.53
C VAL A 108 10.48 26.41 -12.19
N ALA A 109 10.16 25.62 -11.18
CA ALA A 109 9.81 26.14 -9.88
C ALA A 109 10.99 26.83 -9.18
N ALA A 110 12.22 26.45 -9.52
CA ALA A 110 13.40 27.03 -8.90
C ALA A 110 13.53 28.53 -9.18
N VAL A 111 12.87 29.05 -10.21
CA VAL A 111 12.94 30.47 -10.53
C VAL A 111 11.68 31.20 -10.11
N LEU A 112 10.77 30.56 -9.40
CA LEU A 112 9.61 31.24 -8.87
C LEU A 112 9.95 32.00 -7.55
#